data_8c8683500169b4fe11178c522f98c945
#
_entry.id   8c8683500169b4fe11178c522f98c945
#
_cell.length_a   1.000
_cell.length_b   1.000
_cell.length_c   1.000
_cell.angle_alpha   90.00
_cell.angle_beta   90.00
_cell.angle_gamma   90.00
#
_symmetry.space_group_name_H-M   'P 1'
#
loop_
_entity.id
_entity.type
_entity.pdbx_description
1 polymer ?
#
loop_
_entity_poly.entity_id
_entity_poly.type
_entity_poly.pdbx_seq_one_letter_code
_entity_poly.pdbx_strand_id
1 'polypeptide(L)'
;GGLSPRSLRLHKNILYQTLNMAVRDGMIPNNPCDFLILPQTEHYESHFYSGAQLAELLDAVRDENLFPVIKLTADYGLRRSEVLGLKWDSVDFDAGTITVKHTVAKVTQIVEKDKTKNKTSRRTFPLTPDVREMLLDLKRQEDENRRLFCSQYTENNYILKWDDGRPFAPDYVSHRFSRLLEIYEMPHIRFHELRHSCASFLLNTGFTLKDVQEWLGHSDIKMTANIYGHLDVGRKMGMAEKITATLSKLA
;
A
#
# COMPACT_ATOMS: atom_id res chain seq x y z
N GLY A 1 20.57 -20.27 12.22
CA GLY A 1 20.12 -18.94 11.78
C GLY A 1 19.56 -18.16 12.95
N GLY A 2 20.14 -16.95 13.22
CA GLY A 2 19.67 -16.07 14.29
C GLY A 2 18.53 -15.16 13.81
N LEU A 3 17.91 -14.43 14.75
CA LEU A 3 16.89 -13.43 14.45
C LEU A 3 17.53 -12.19 13.82
N SER A 4 16.81 -11.54 12.89
CA SER A 4 17.25 -10.26 12.34
C SER A 4 17.32 -9.16 13.42
N PRO A 5 18.19 -8.13 13.29
CA PRO A 5 18.26 -7.00 14.22
C PRO A 5 16.90 -6.34 14.45
N ARG A 6 16.06 -6.27 13.40
CA ARG A 6 14.70 -5.72 13.48
C ARG A 6 13.79 -6.60 14.33
N SER A 7 13.86 -7.93 14.18
CA SER A 7 13.10 -8.88 15.01
C SER A 7 13.52 -8.80 16.46
N LEU A 8 14.83 -8.73 16.74
CA LEU A 8 15.36 -8.57 18.10
C LEU A 8 14.84 -7.27 18.75
N ARG A 9 14.78 -6.17 17.98
CA ARG A 9 14.23 -4.90 18.49
C ARG A 9 12.74 -5.03 18.82
N LEU A 10 11.96 -5.73 18.00
CA LEU A 10 10.55 -5.99 18.30
C LEU A 10 10.38 -6.79 19.58
N HIS A 11 11.15 -7.87 19.76
CA HIS A 11 11.11 -8.68 20.99
C HIS A 11 11.55 -7.85 22.21
N LYS A 12 12.62 -7.06 22.08
CA LYS A 12 13.03 -6.15 23.16
C LYS A 12 11.89 -5.22 23.56
N ASN A 13 11.20 -4.60 22.59
CA ASN A 13 10.11 -3.66 22.89
C ASN A 13 8.96 -4.33 23.65
N ILE A 14 8.58 -5.56 23.30
CA ILE A 14 7.53 -6.30 24.01
C ILE A 14 7.99 -6.61 25.44
N LEU A 15 9.19 -7.17 25.60
CA LEU A 15 9.75 -7.48 26.92
C LEU A 15 9.90 -6.22 27.76
N TYR A 16 10.37 -5.14 27.18
CA TYR A 16 10.54 -3.84 27.86
C TYR A 16 9.22 -3.34 28.44
N GLN A 17 8.14 -3.35 27.64
CA GLN A 17 6.83 -2.93 28.11
C GLN A 17 6.30 -3.82 29.22
N THR A 18 6.44 -5.15 29.11
CA THR A 18 5.99 -6.11 30.12
C THR A 18 6.76 -5.92 31.43
N LEU A 19 8.10 -5.80 31.36
CA LEU A 19 8.94 -5.61 32.55
C LEU A 19 8.74 -4.22 33.19
N ASN A 20 8.43 -3.19 32.41
CA ASN A 20 8.02 -1.91 32.97
C ASN A 20 6.72 -1.98 33.79
N MET A 21 5.79 -2.85 33.40
CA MET A 21 4.60 -3.11 34.24
C MET A 21 5.02 -3.75 35.56
N ALA A 22 5.92 -4.74 35.53
CA ALA A 22 6.43 -5.38 36.74
C ALA A 22 7.17 -4.39 37.68
N VAL A 23 7.91 -3.43 37.12
CA VAL A 23 8.54 -2.33 37.90
C VAL A 23 7.46 -1.45 38.55
N ARG A 24 6.41 -1.05 37.80
CA ARG A 24 5.31 -0.24 38.32
C ARG A 24 4.54 -0.94 39.43
N ASP A 25 4.39 -2.26 39.30
CA ASP A 25 3.68 -3.10 40.29
C ASP A 25 4.59 -3.47 41.51
N GLY A 26 5.84 -2.96 41.56
CA GLY A 26 6.78 -3.23 42.63
C GLY A 26 7.35 -4.65 42.66
N MET A 27 7.16 -5.43 41.60
CA MET A 27 7.61 -6.84 41.51
C MET A 27 9.12 -6.94 41.29
N ILE A 28 9.71 -5.99 40.56
CA ILE A 28 11.15 -5.87 40.32
C ILE A 28 11.61 -4.40 40.49
N PRO A 29 12.86 -4.16 40.98
CA PRO A 29 13.32 -2.79 41.24
C PRO A 29 13.66 -2.00 39.98
N ASN A 30 14.13 -2.65 38.91
CA ASN A 30 14.58 -2.03 37.67
C ASN A 30 14.21 -2.92 36.47
N ASN A 31 14.14 -2.30 35.29
CA ASN A 31 13.91 -3.04 34.06
C ASN A 31 15.22 -3.60 33.48
N PRO A 32 15.45 -4.94 33.44
CA PRO A 32 16.70 -5.49 32.90
C PRO A 32 16.93 -5.15 31.41
N CYS A 33 15.86 -4.80 30.65
CA CYS A 33 15.99 -4.44 29.25
C CYS A 33 16.67 -3.08 29.02
N ASP A 34 16.87 -2.25 30.06
CA ASP A 34 17.59 -0.98 29.94
C ASP A 34 19.06 -1.18 29.55
N PHE A 35 19.65 -2.30 29.96
CA PHE A 35 21.03 -2.66 29.68
C PHE A 35 21.25 -3.46 28.40
N LEU A 36 20.16 -3.78 27.66
CA LEU A 36 20.28 -4.55 26.42
C LEU A 36 20.83 -3.72 25.26
N ILE A 37 22.02 -4.06 24.79
CA ILE A 37 22.60 -3.51 23.58
C ILE A 37 22.13 -4.37 22.39
N LEU A 38 21.46 -3.75 21.45
CA LEU A 38 20.99 -4.42 20.23
C LEU A 38 21.97 -4.16 19.07
N PRO A 39 22.12 -5.13 18.15
CA PRO A 39 22.84 -4.91 16.91
C PRO A 39 22.22 -3.73 16.14
N GLN A 40 23.08 -3.00 15.42
CA GLN A 40 22.61 -1.93 14.54
C GLN A 40 21.75 -2.55 13.43
N THR A 41 20.66 -1.86 13.08
CA THR A 41 19.85 -2.22 11.91
C THR A 41 20.48 -1.55 10.70
N GLU A 42 20.77 -2.32 9.67
CA GLU A 42 21.09 -1.75 8.38
C GLU A 42 19.92 -0.89 7.89
N HIS A 43 20.26 0.25 7.29
CA HIS A 43 19.25 1.10 6.68
C HIS A 43 18.74 0.40 5.41
N TYR A 44 17.48 0.00 5.43
CA TYR A 44 16.83 -0.56 4.25
C TYR A 44 16.47 0.59 3.31
N GLU A 45 17.10 0.61 2.15
CA GLU A 45 16.70 1.51 1.07
C GLU A 45 15.45 0.95 0.40
N SER A 46 14.37 1.72 0.44
CA SER A 46 13.13 1.34 -0.25
C SER A 46 13.31 1.60 -1.74
N HIS A 47 13.24 0.56 -2.54
CA HIS A 47 13.17 0.68 -4.00
C HIS A 47 11.71 0.89 -4.40
N PHE A 48 11.48 1.83 -5.30
CA PHE A 48 10.16 2.10 -5.86
C PHE A 48 10.29 2.41 -7.35
N TYR A 49 9.23 2.17 -8.07
CA TYR A 49 9.20 2.36 -9.51
C TYR A 49 8.99 3.82 -9.89
N SER A 50 9.67 4.24 -10.96
CA SER A 50 9.36 5.47 -11.68
C SER A 50 7.99 5.36 -12.38
N GLY A 51 7.46 6.49 -12.88
CA GLY A 51 6.23 6.48 -13.66
C GLY A 51 6.31 5.59 -14.90
N ALA A 52 7.46 5.55 -15.58
CA ALA A 52 7.69 4.67 -16.73
C ALA A 52 7.66 3.19 -16.34
N GLN A 53 8.33 2.82 -15.25
CA GLN A 53 8.31 1.44 -14.76
C GLN A 53 6.92 1.02 -14.23
N LEU A 54 6.14 1.95 -13.66
CA LEU A 54 4.75 1.65 -13.29
C LEU A 54 3.88 1.37 -14.52
N ALA A 55 4.05 2.16 -15.59
CA ALA A 55 3.33 1.95 -16.84
C ALA A 55 3.71 0.60 -17.48
N GLU A 56 5.01 0.28 -17.52
CA GLU A 56 5.53 -1.00 -18.00
C GLU A 56 4.97 -2.18 -17.20
N LEU A 57 4.97 -2.09 -15.85
CA LEU A 57 4.38 -3.10 -14.99
C LEU A 57 2.89 -3.31 -15.32
N LEU A 58 2.11 -2.23 -15.37
CA LEU A 58 0.67 -2.31 -15.62
C LEU A 58 0.34 -2.91 -16.98
N ASP A 59 1.17 -2.66 -17.98
CA ASP A 59 1.01 -3.26 -19.30
C ASP A 59 1.37 -4.75 -19.28
N ALA A 60 2.51 -5.10 -18.69
CA ALA A 60 2.98 -6.48 -18.60
C ALA A 60 2.00 -7.42 -17.85
N VAL A 61 1.35 -6.94 -16.79
CA VAL A 61 0.45 -7.77 -15.98
C VAL A 61 -1.04 -7.62 -16.35
N ARG A 62 -1.37 -7.01 -17.48
CA ARG A 62 -2.74 -6.68 -17.88
C ARG A 62 -3.68 -7.88 -17.89
N ASP A 63 -3.20 -9.03 -18.33
CA ASP A 63 -3.98 -10.27 -18.46
C ASP A 63 -3.90 -11.17 -17.20
N GLU A 64 -3.28 -10.69 -16.13
CA GLU A 64 -3.12 -11.44 -14.89
C GLU A 64 -4.29 -11.22 -13.93
N ASN A 65 -4.71 -12.28 -13.25
CA ASN A 65 -5.77 -12.20 -12.23
C ASN A 65 -5.50 -11.16 -11.13
N LEU A 66 -4.21 -10.83 -10.92
CA LEU A 66 -3.79 -9.83 -9.93
C LEU A 66 -3.79 -8.40 -10.48
N PHE A 67 -4.02 -8.21 -11.79
CA PHE A 67 -4.01 -6.89 -12.42
C PHE A 67 -4.87 -5.85 -11.69
N PRO A 68 -6.14 -6.13 -11.34
CA PRO A 68 -6.98 -5.14 -10.67
C PRO A 68 -6.43 -4.73 -9.29
N VAL A 69 -5.80 -5.65 -8.56
CA VAL A 69 -5.16 -5.37 -7.27
C VAL A 69 -3.94 -4.45 -7.46
N ILE A 70 -3.11 -4.75 -8.46
CA ILE A 70 -1.91 -3.97 -8.79
C ILE A 70 -2.32 -2.58 -9.29
N LYS A 71 -3.26 -2.50 -10.22
CA LYS A 71 -3.77 -1.25 -10.81
C LYS A 71 -4.32 -0.31 -9.74
N LEU A 72 -5.24 -0.77 -8.90
CA LEU A 72 -5.82 0.04 -7.82
C LEU A 72 -4.78 0.48 -6.79
N THR A 73 -3.77 -0.36 -6.54
CA THR A 73 -2.67 0.00 -5.63
C THR A 73 -1.74 1.04 -6.25
N ALA A 74 -1.41 0.90 -7.53
CA ALA A 74 -0.55 1.84 -8.25
C ALA A 74 -1.21 3.22 -8.42
N ASP A 75 -2.50 3.26 -8.80
CA ASP A 75 -3.22 4.51 -9.06
C ASP A 75 -3.57 5.28 -7.78
N TYR A 76 -4.12 4.58 -6.79
CA TYR A 76 -4.62 5.23 -5.56
C TYR A 76 -3.70 5.09 -4.35
N GLY A 77 -2.58 4.39 -4.48
CA GLY A 77 -1.65 4.18 -3.38
C GLY A 77 -2.26 3.40 -2.22
N LEU A 78 -3.19 2.47 -2.47
CA LEU A 78 -3.88 1.72 -1.43
C LEU A 78 -2.92 0.78 -0.69
N ARG A 79 -3.14 0.60 0.62
CA ARG A 79 -2.46 -0.47 1.37
C ARG A 79 -3.01 -1.83 0.93
N ARG A 80 -2.22 -2.90 1.02
CA ARG A 80 -2.69 -4.27 0.70
C ARG A 80 -3.99 -4.63 1.42
N SER A 81 -4.11 -4.27 2.69
CA SER A 81 -5.33 -4.52 3.46
C SER A 81 -6.53 -3.67 3.01
N GLU A 82 -6.29 -2.48 2.47
CA GLU A 82 -7.31 -1.58 1.96
C GLU A 82 -7.83 -2.05 0.60
N VAL A 83 -6.93 -2.35 -0.34
CA VAL A 83 -7.32 -2.82 -1.68
C VAL A 83 -8.08 -4.14 -1.61
N LEU A 84 -7.64 -5.10 -0.79
CA LEU A 84 -8.34 -6.36 -0.59
C LEU A 84 -9.65 -6.21 0.21
N GLY A 85 -9.82 -5.13 0.94
CA GLY A 85 -11.04 -4.79 1.67
C GLY A 85 -12.09 -4.06 0.84
N LEU A 86 -11.83 -3.77 -0.44
CA LEU A 86 -12.79 -3.09 -1.30
C LEU A 86 -13.99 -4.00 -1.56
N LYS A 87 -15.19 -3.44 -1.34
CA LYS A 87 -16.48 -4.07 -1.58
C LYS A 87 -17.28 -3.26 -2.60
N TRP A 88 -18.28 -3.83 -3.23
CA TRP A 88 -19.10 -3.12 -4.20
C TRP A 88 -19.86 -1.92 -3.62
N ASP A 89 -20.17 -1.92 -2.34
CA ASP A 89 -20.73 -0.76 -1.64
C ASP A 89 -19.73 0.39 -1.44
N SER A 90 -18.45 0.13 -1.71
CA SER A 90 -17.39 1.15 -1.70
C SER A 90 -17.36 1.96 -3.00
N VAL A 91 -18.03 1.51 -4.06
CA VAL A 91 -18.04 2.12 -5.38
C VAL A 91 -19.38 2.76 -5.65
N ASP A 92 -19.38 4.03 -5.98
CA ASP A 92 -20.55 4.77 -6.46
C ASP A 92 -20.30 5.12 -7.94
N PHE A 93 -20.94 4.36 -8.84
CA PHE A 93 -20.78 4.56 -10.28
C PHE A 93 -21.48 5.82 -10.79
N ASP A 94 -22.51 6.30 -10.10
CA ASP A 94 -23.27 7.51 -10.48
C ASP A 94 -22.52 8.76 -10.05
N ALA A 95 -22.03 8.78 -8.82
CA ALA A 95 -21.16 9.87 -8.34
C ALA A 95 -19.73 9.77 -8.89
N GLY A 96 -19.35 8.67 -9.55
CA GLY A 96 -18.00 8.44 -10.08
C GLY A 96 -16.93 8.39 -8.99
N THR A 97 -17.19 7.70 -7.87
CA THR A 97 -16.26 7.65 -6.74
C THR A 97 -16.04 6.25 -6.17
N ILE A 98 -14.86 6.06 -5.58
CA ILE A 98 -14.51 4.88 -4.79
C ILE A 98 -14.02 5.30 -3.40
N THR A 99 -14.58 4.69 -2.34
CA THR A 99 -14.29 5.05 -0.95
C THR A 99 -13.66 3.89 -0.20
N VAL A 100 -12.52 4.09 0.44
CA VAL A 100 -11.90 3.09 1.32
C VAL A 100 -12.66 3.07 2.65
N LYS A 101 -13.44 2.01 2.88
CA LYS A 101 -14.28 1.82 4.08
C LYS A 101 -13.81 0.66 4.94
N HIS A 102 -13.33 -0.42 4.31
CA HIS A 102 -13.03 -1.69 4.95
C HIS A 102 -11.56 -2.06 4.78
N THR A 103 -11.07 -2.92 5.66
CA THR A 103 -9.71 -3.47 5.56
C THR A 103 -9.74 -4.96 5.88
N VAL A 104 -8.95 -5.75 5.14
CA VAL A 104 -8.76 -7.17 5.38
C VAL A 104 -7.38 -7.41 5.97
N ALA A 105 -7.32 -8.07 7.12
CA ALA A 105 -6.07 -8.52 7.73
C ALA A 105 -6.17 -10.00 8.09
N LYS A 106 -5.09 -10.76 7.82
CA LYS A 106 -4.96 -12.14 8.27
C LYS A 106 -4.20 -12.11 9.61
N VAL A 107 -4.86 -12.52 10.69
CA VAL A 107 -4.19 -12.78 11.98
C VAL A 107 -4.06 -14.30 12.12
N THR A 108 -5.05 -15.02 12.57
CA THR A 108 -5.13 -16.49 12.56
C THR A 108 -6.23 -16.95 11.59
N GLN A 109 -7.21 -16.10 11.38
CA GLN A 109 -8.27 -16.20 10.38
C GLN A 109 -8.38 -14.86 9.65
N ILE A 110 -9.02 -14.84 8.49
CA ILE A 110 -9.31 -13.57 7.79
C ILE A 110 -10.26 -12.77 8.68
N VAL A 111 -9.77 -11.67 9.25
CA VAL A 111 -10.55 -10.79 10.11
C VAL A 111 -10.96 -9.56 9.31
N GLU A 112 -12.26 -9.42 9.11
CA GLU A 112 -12.85 -8.17 8.63
C GLU A 112 -12.81 -7.13 9.76
N LYS A 113 -12.28 -5.96 9.45
CA LYS A 113 -12.39 -4.80 10.34
C LYS A 113 -13.22 -3.74 9.63
N ASP A 114 -14.48 -3.65 10.03
CA ASP A 114 -15.43 -2.65 9.51
C ASP A 114 -15.13 -1.21 9.99
N LYS A 115 -14.12 -1.05 10.83
CA LYS A 115 -13.64 0.27 11.27
C LYS A 115 -12.17 0.43 10.94
N THR A 116 -11.87 1.32 10.01
CA THR A 116 -10.54 1.90 9.92
C THR A 116 -10.22 2.55 11.26
N LYS A 117 -9.08 2.18 11.85
CA LYS A 117 -8.66 2.57 13.22
C LYS A 117 -8.63 4.10 13.45
N ASN A 118 -8.57 4.90 12.40
CA ASN A 118 -8.51 6.36 12.44
C ASN A 118 -9.44 6.97 11.40
N LYS A 119 -10.07 8.10 11.69
CA LYS A 119 -10.88 8.92 10.76
C LYS A 119 -10.11 9.28 9.48
N THR A 120 -8.78 9.41 9.55
CA THR A 120 -7.88 9.70 8.42
C THR A 120 -7.73 8.55 7.42
N SER A 121 -8.15 7.33 7.75
CA SER A 121 -8.07 6.17 6.86
C SER A 121 -9.24 6.09 5.87
N ARG A 122 -10.36 6.79 6.13
CA ARG A 122 -11.50 6.85 5.21
C ARG A 122 -11.24 7.92 4.17
N ARG A 123 -11.01 7.51 2.94
CA ARG A 123 -10.69 8.37 1.79
C ARG A 123 -11.61 8.03 0.63
N THR A 124 -12.03 9.06 -0.09
CA THR A 124 -12.82 8.92 -1.31
C THR A 124 -12.00 9.44 -2.48
N PHE A 125 -11.92 8.65 -3.53
CA PHE A 125 -11.20 8.97 -4.75
C PHE A 125 -12.17 9.08 -5.93
N PRO A 126 -11.89 9.92 -6.94
CA PRO A 126 -12.61 9.89 -8.20
C PRO A 126 -12.29 8.57 -8.94
N LEU A 127 -13.29 7.99 -9.59
CA LEU A 127 -13.09 6.89 -10.55
C LEU A 127 -12.54 7.47 -11.85
N THR A 128 -11.32 7.08 -12.21
CA THR A 128 -10.80 7.36 -13.56
C THR A 128 -11.55 6.49 -14.59
N PRO A 129 -11.64 6.92 -15.86
CA PRO A 129 -12.39 6.18 -16.89
C PRO A 129 -11.95 4.71 -17.02
N ASP A 130 -10.63 4.46 -17.01
CA ASP A 130 -10.02 3.13 -17.10
C ASP A 130 -10.31 2.25 -15.87
N VAL A 131 -10.29 2.81 -14.66
CA VAL A 131 -10.66 2.08 -13.44
C VAL A 131 -12.17 1.80 -13.42
N ARG A 132 -12.99 2.76 -13.89
CA ARG A 132 -14.43 2.55 -13.99
C ARG A 132 -14.76 1.38 -14.93
N GLU A 133 -14.15 1.34 -16.11
CA GLU A 133 -14.33 0.27 -17.09
C GLU A 133 -13.88 -1.07 -16.51
N MET A 134 -12.68 -1.15 -15.94
CA MET A 134 -12.17 -2.35 -15.27
C MET A 134 -13.14 -2.87 -14.20
N LEU A 135 -13.70 -1.98 -13.36
CA LEU A 135 -14.65 -2.40 -12.31
C LEU A 135 -15.99 -2.88 -12.88
N LEU A 136 -16.46 -2.29 -13.97
CA LEU A 136 -17.67 -2.77 -14.68
C LEU A 136 -17.43 -4.15 -15.29
N ASP A 137 -16.25 -4.40 -15.83
CA ASP A 137 -15.87 -5.71 -16.38
C ASP A 137 -15.80 -6.77 -15.27
N LEU A 138 -15.17 -6.46 -14.14
CA LEU A 138 -15.15 -7.34 -12.98
C LEU A 138 -16.57 -7.67 -12.47
N LYS A 139 -17.49 -6.70 -12.51
CA LYS A 139 -18.87 -6.92 -12.09
C LYS A 139 -19.62 -7.85 -13.05
N ARG A 140 -19.40 -7.69 -14.37
CA ARG A 140 -19.96 -8.60 -15.38
C ARG A 140 -19.41 -10.01 -15.22
N GLN A 141 -18.11 -10.13 -15.05
CA GLN A 141 -17.44 -11.42 -14.85
C GLN A 141 -17.94 -12.11 -13.56
N GLU A 142 -18.16 -11.36 -12.49
CA GLU A 142 -18.75 -11.90 -11.26
C GLU A 142 -20.13 -12.49 -11.50
N ASP A 143 -20.99 -11.80 -12.26
CA ASP A 143 -22.33 -12.30 -12.57
C ASP A 143 -22.29 -13.57 -13.45
N GLU A 144 -21.33 -13.67 -14.36
CA GLU A 144 -21.09 -14.89 -15.17
C GLU A 144 -20.57 -16.03 -14.29
N ASN A 145 -19.56 -15.77 -13.47
CA ASN A 145 -18.97 -16.76 -12.57
C ASN A 145 -20.02 -17.29 -11.57
N ARG A 146 -20.88 -16.43 -11.02
CA ARG A 146 -21.98 -16.84 -10.15
C ARG A 146 -22.92 -17.84 -10.82
N ARG A 147 -23.17 -17.69 -12.14
CA ARG A 147 -23.99 -18.64 -12.92
C ARG A 147 -23.23 -19.93 -13.19
N LEU A 148 -21.91 -19.86 -13.48
CA LEU A 148 -21.09 -21.03 -13.78
C LEU A 148 -20.85 -21.92 -12.55
N PHE A 149 -20.51 -21.33 -11.41
CA PHE A 149 -20.21 -22.06 -10.18
C PHE A 149 -21.47 -22.46 -9.38
N CYS A 150 -22.61 -21.82 -9.65
CA CYS A 150 -23.89 -22.13 -9.00
C CYS A 150 -23.76 -22.22 -7.46
N SER A 151 -24.12 -23.38 -6.89
CA SER A 151 -24.07 -23.64 -5.44
C SER A 151 -22.65 -23.70 -4.86
N GLN A 152 -21.62 -23.78 -5.70
CA GLN A 152 -20.21 -23.77 -5.28
C GLN A 152 -19.64 -22.35 -5.20
N TYR A 153 -20.37 -21.33 -5.65
CA TYR A 153 -19.95 -19.95 -5.56
C TYR A 153 -20.01 -19.43 -4.14
N THR A 154 -18.92 -18.81 -3.68
CA THR A 154 -18.84 -18.19 -2.36
C THR A 154 -19.42 -16.78 -2.41
N GLU A 155 -20.65 -16.59 -1.95
CA GLU A 155 -21.31 -15.30 -1.93
C GLU A 155 -20.68 -14.34 -0.95
N ASN A 156 -20.25 -13.19 -1.46
CA ASN A 156 -19.74 -12.06 -0.65
C ASN A 156 -19.75 -10.78 -1.49
N ASN A 157 -19.46 -9.64 -0.85
CA ASN A 157 -19.50 -8.33 -1.49
C ASN A 157 -18.09 -7.80 -1.90
N TYR A 158 -17.03 -8.61 -1.77
CA TYR A 158 -15.69 -8.20 -2.17
C TYR A 158 -15.56 -8.06 -3.69
N ILE A 159 -14.83 -7.04 -4.14
CA ILE A 159 -14.53 -6.82 -5.55
C ILE A 159 -13.42 -7.79 -6.02
N LEU A 160 -12.38 -7.94 -5.23
CA LEU A 160 -11.15 -8.66 -5.59
C LEU A 160 -11.16 -10.06 -4.99
N LYS A 161 -11.45 -11.05 -5.84
CA LYS A 161 -11.69 -12.43 -5.45
C LYS A 161 -11.39 -13.40 -6.60
N TRP A 162 -11.38 -14.67 -6.30
CA TRP A 162 -11.30 -15.74 -7.27
C TRP A 162 -12.62 -15.92 -8.04
N ASP A 163 -12.56 -16.63 -9.15
CA ASP A 163 -13.75 -16.94 -9.98
C ASP A 163 -14.84 -17.67 -9.20
N ASP A 164 -14.47 -18.51 -8.24
CA ASP A 164 -15.40 -19.19 -7.33
C ASP A 164 -15.95 -18.30 -6.20
N GLY A 165 -15.63 -17.02 -6.19
CA GLY A 165 -16.10 -16.03 -5.22
C GLY A 165 -15.25 -15.92 -3.95
N ARG A 166 -14.27 -16.80 -3.70
CA ARG A 166 -13.40 -16.69 -2.51
C ARG A 166 -12.50 -15.45 -2.56
N PRO A 167 -12.44 -14.60 -1.51
CA PRO A 167 -11.57 -13.44 -1.48
C PRO A 167 -10.09 -13.83 -1.58
N PHE A 168 -9.28 -12.98 -2.19
CA PHE A 168 -7.82 -13.18 -2.22
C PHE A 168 -7.21 -13.12 -0.82
N ALA A 169 -6.39 -14.12 -0.49
CA ALA A 169 -5.63 -14.10 0.74
C ALA A 169 -4.48 -13.06 0.66
N PRO A 170 -4.22 -12.27 1.72
CA PRO A 170 -3.15 -11.26 1.71
C PRO A 170 -1.76 -11.82 1.38
N ASP A 171 -1.45 -13.05 1.84
CA ASP A 171 -0.16 -13.69 1.57
C ASP A 171 -0.05 -14.10 0.09
N TYR A 172 -1.14 -14.61 -0.51
CA TYR A 172 -1.19 -14.90 -1.93
C TYR A 172 -0.81 -13.69 -2.77
N VAL A 173 -1.42 -12.53 -2.48
CA VAL A 173 -1.14 -11.28 -3.23
C VAL A 173 0.34 -10.92 -3.19
N SER A 174 0.98 -11.01 -2.03
CA SER A 174 2.40 -10.68 -1.91
C SER A 174 3.31 -11.66 -2.65
N HIS A 175 3.04 -12.98 -2.51
CA HIS A 175 3.83 -14.02 -3.18
C HIS A 175 3.62 -13.99 -4.71
N ARG A 176 2.36 -13.85 -5.16
CA ARG A 176 2.06 -13.79 -6.60
C ARG A 176 2.66 -12.54 -7.23
N PHE A 177 2.59 -11.39 -6.57
CA PHE A 177 3.21 -10.16 -7.05
C PHE A 177 4.72 -10.32 -7.24
N SER A 178 5.44 -10.85 -6.24
CA SER A 178 6.88 -11.13 -6.36
C SER A 178 7.17 -12.08 -7.53
N ARG A 179 6.34 -13.11 -7.72
CA ARG A 179 6.49 -14.05 -8.83
C ARG A 179 6.22 -13.42 -10.20
N LEU A 180 5.26 -12.49 -10.30
CA LEU A 180 5.01 -11.76 -11.53
C LEU A 180 6.20 -10.89 -11.93
N LEU A 181 6.83 -10.20 -10.97
CA LEU A 181 8.04 -9.42 -11.24
C LEU A 181 9.18 -10.29 -11.79
N GLU A 182 9.33 -11.52 -11.29
CA GLU A 182 10.30 -12.49 -11.83
C GLU A 182 9.94 -12.92 -13.26
N ILE A 183 8.65 -13.24 -13.52
CA ILE A 183 8.17 -13.71 -14.83
C ILE A 183 8.38 -12.63 -15.91
N TYR A 184 8.09 -11.37 -15.57
CA TYR A 184 8.21 -10.24 -16.49
C TYR A 184 9.57 -9.53 -16.41
N GLU A 185 10.56 -10.15 -15.76
CA GLU A 185 11.94 -9.64 -15.62
C GLU A 185 12.03 -8.20 -15.09
N MET A 186 11.09 -7.82 -14.23
CA MET A 186 11.03 -6.49 -13.64
C MET A 186 11.88 -6.39 -12.37
N PRO A 187 12.45 -5.22 -12.05
CA PRO A 187 13.18 -5.03 -10.82
C PRO A 187 12.34 -5.39 -9.60
N HIS A 188 12.92 -6.17 -8.67
CA HIS A 188 12.17 -6.64 -7.52
C HIS A 188 11.84 -5.50 -6.56
N ILE A 189 10.55 -5.32 -6.30
CA ILE A 189 9.99 -4.49 -5.23
C ILE A 189 8.98 -5.30 -4.41
N ARG A 190 8.77 -4.92 -3.15
CA ARG A 190 7.69 -5.52 -2.35
C ARG A 190 6.35 -4.89 -2.74
N PHE A 191 5.25 -5.63 -2.59
CA PHE A 191 3.92 -5.13 -2.92
C PHE A 191 3.59 -3.76 -2.27
N HIS A 192 4.06 -3.53 -1.03
CA HIS A 192 3.84 -2.25 -0.34
C HIS A 192 4.59 -1.08 -1.00
N GLU A 193 5.64 -1.36 -1.75
CA GLU A 193 6.45 -0.35 -2.46
C GLU A 193 5.74 0.20 -3.71
N LEU A 194 4.68 -0.46 -4.21
CA LEU A 194 3.77 0.15 -5.20
C LEU A 194 3.11 1.43 -4.66
N ARG A 195 2.75 1.45 -3.38
CA ARG A 195 2.25 2.66 -2.74
C ARG A 195 3.32 3.75 -2.63
N HIS A 196 4.56 3.40 -2.40
CA HIS A 196 5.67 4.35 -2.44
C HIS A 196 5.93 4.84 -3.86
N SER A 197 5.78 3.98 -4.86
CA SER A 197 5.86 4.35 -6.28
C SER A 197 4.77 5.35 -6.66
N CYS A 198 3.53 5.13 -6.23
CA CYS A 198 2.43 6.10 -6.39
C CYS A 198 2.77 7.45 -5.74
N ALA A 199 3.28 7.45 -4.50
CA ALA A 199 3.66 8.68 -3.81
C ALA A 199 4.78 9.42 -4.55
N SER A 200 5.81 8.71 -5.00
CA SER A 200 6.92 9.26 -5.77
C SER A 200 6.44 9.85 -7.11
N PHE A 201 5.55 9.13 -7.80
CA PHE A 201 4.96 9.59 -9.05
C PHE A 201 4.20 10.90 -8.86
N LEU A 202 3.30 10.98 -7.86
CA LEU A 202 2.54 12.20 -7.55
C LEU A 202 3.46 13.38 -7.21
N LEU A 203 4.50 13.15 -6.41
CA LEU A 203 5.48 14.18 -6.10
C LEU A 203 6.24 14.66 -7.34
N ASN A 204 6.60 13.75 -8.26
CA ASN A 204 7.31 14.09 -9.50
C ASN A 204 6.43 14.82 -10.51
N THR A 205 5.12 14.61 -10.47
CA THR A 205 4.14 15.34 -11.31
C THR A 205 3.78 16.71 -10.75
N GLY A 206 4.33 17.09 -9.58
CA GLY A 206 4.22 18.46 -9.05
C GLY A 206 3.25 18.64 -7.88
N PHE A 207 2.60 17.59 -7.42
CA PHE A 207 1.77 17.64 -6.21
C PHE A 207 2.61 17.92 -4.97
N THR A 208 2.05 18.63 -4.00
CA THR A 208 2.74 18.95 -2.75
C THR A 208 2.81 17.73 -1.81
N LEU A 209 3.74 17.77 -0.84
CA LEU A 209 3.78 16.76 0.23
C LEU A 209 2.45 16.61 0.96
N LYS A 210 1.72 17.71 1.11
CA LYS A 210 0.43 17.75 1.78
C LYS A 210 -0.65 17.04 0.95
N ASP A 211 -0.69 17.30 -0.36
CA ASP A 211 -1.63 16.63 -1.27
C ASP A 211 -1.40 15.12 -1.27
N VAL A 212 -0.12 14.69 -1.35
CA VAL A 212 0.24 13.26 -1.33
C VAL A 212 -0.04 12.62 0.03
N GLN A 213 0.17 13.33 1.14
CA GLN A 213 -0.21 12.87 2.47
C GLN A 213 -1.72 12.60 2.57
N GLU A 214 -2.54 13.51 2.09
CA GLU A 214 -4.00 13.41 2.09
C GLU A 214 -4.47 12.28 1.16
N TRP A 215 -3.93 12.21 -0.06
CA TRP A 215 -4.21 11.14 -1.02
C TRP A 215 -3.93 9.77 -0.44
N LEU A 216 -2.77 9.58 0.15
CA LEU A 216 -2.39 8.30 0.73
C LEU A 216 -3.05 8.04 2.11
N GLY A 217 -3.51 9.05 2.81
CA GLY A 217 -4.01 8.95 4.19
C GLY A 217 -2.89 8.57 5.17
N HIS A 218 -1.75 9.25 5.08
CA HIS A 218 -0.69 9.13 6.05
C HIS A 218 -1.00 9.95 7.29
N SER A 219 -1.00 9.32 8.46
CA SER A 219 -1.22 9.98 9.74
C SER A 219 -0.08 10.91 10.13
N ASP A 220 1.14 10.67 9.63
CA ASP A 220 2.34 11.47 9.86
C ASP A 220 2.98 11.85 8.52
N ILE A 221 3.23 13.14 8.33
CA ILE A 221 3.90 13.70 7.14
C ILE A 221 5.32 13.15 6.96
N LYS A 222 5.97 12.73 8.06
CA LYS A 222 7.30 12.11 8.02
C LYS A 222 7.32 10.85 7.15
N MET A 223 6.22 10.11 7.10
CA MET A 223 6.11 8.93 6.24
C MET A 223 6.18 9.30 4.75
N THR A 224 5.60 10.43 4.37
CA THR A 224 5.68 10.96 2.99
C THR A 224 7.03 11.62 2.74
N ALA A 225 7.57 12.33 3.73
CA ALA A 225 8.86 13.02 3.63
C ALA A 225 10.05 12.05 3.44
N ASN A 226 10.00 10.87 4.04
CA ASN A 226 11.04 9.84 3.85
C ASN A 226 11.14 9.35 2.39
N ILE A 227 10.04 9.38 1.64
CA ILE A 227 10.04 9.09 0.20
C ILE A 227 10.72 10.22 -0.57
N TYR A 228 10.63 11.44 -0.06
CA TYR A 228 11.17 12.66 -0.68
C TYR A 228 12.70 12.71 -0.70
N GLY A 229 13.38 12.14 0.30
CA GLY A 229 14.83 12.15 0.42
C GLY A 229 15.57 11.51 -0.76
N HIS A 230 14.92 10.61 -1.48
CA HIS A 230 15.47 9.94 -2.66
C HIS A 230 15.23 10.69 -3.98
N LEU A 231 14.38 11.73 -3.98
CA LEU A 231 14.01 12.49 -5.20
C LEU A 231 14.91 13.72 -5.45
N ASP A 232 15.93 13.93 -4.64
CA ASP A 232 16.53 15.27 -4.40
C ASP A 232 17.41 15.82 -5.55
N VAL A 233 18.13 14.97 -6.30
CA VAL A 233 19.14 15.49 -7.28
C VAL A 233 18.49 16.03 -8.55
N GLY A 234 17.56 15.32 -9.15
CA GLY A 234 16.88 15.75 -10.39
C GLY A 234 16.00 16.98 -10.17
N ARG A 235 15.39 17.11 -8.99
CA ARG A 235 14.59 18.30 -8.63
C ARG A 235 15.45 19.53 -8.38
N LYS A 236 16.60 19.40 -7.74
CA LYS A 236 17.53 20.53 -7.55
C LYS A 236 17.99 21.11 -8.88
N MET A 237 18.25 20.26 -9.88
CA MET A 237 18.57 20.73 -11.23
C MET A 237 17.38 21.46 -11.86
N GLY A 238 16.19 20.91 -11.83
CA GLY A 238 14.99 21.58 -12.36
C GLY A 238 14.59 22.85 -11.61
N MET A 239 14.87 22.93 -10.29
CA MET A 239 14.71 24.19 -9.52
C MET A 239 15.72 25.24 -9.96
N ALA A 240 16.99 24.89 -10.14
CA ALA A 240 18.04 25.81 -10.61
C ALA A 240 17.71 26.36 -12.00
N GLU A 241 17.24 25.49 -12.93
CA GLU A 241 16.80 25.90 -14.27
C GLU A 241 15.63 26.87 -14.21
N LYS A 242 14.59 26.58 -13.39
CA LYS A 242 13.45 27.47 -13.20
C LYS A 242 13.83 28.82 -12.60
N ILE A 243 14.71 28.83 -11.62
CA ILE A 243 15.23 30.08 -11.01
C ILE A 243 15.94 30.92 -12.09
N THR A 244 16.84 30.31 -12.86
CA THR A 244 17.58 30.99 -13.93
C THR A 244 16.62 31.52 -15.00
N ALA A 245 15.66 30.71 -15.45
CA ALA A 245 14.67 31.11 -16.46
C ALA A 245 13.73 32.21 -15.98
N THR A 246 13.41 32.23 -14.67
CA THR A 246 12.54 33.29 -14.11
C THR A 246 13.30 34.60 -13.94
N LEU A 247 14.53 34.53 -13.42
CA LEU A 247 15.36 35.75 -13.26
C LEU A 247 15.74 36.37 -14.58
N SER A 248 16.00 35.56 -15.63
CA SER A 248 16.27 36.05 -16.99
C SER A 248 15.08 36.77 -17.66
N LYS A 249 13.85 36.52 -17.19
CA LYS A 249 12.63 37.22 -17.70
C LYS A 249 12.35 38.52 -16.95
N LEU A 250 12.98 38.75 -15.82
CA LEU A 250 12.82 39.92 -14.97
C LEU A 250 13.95 40.95 -15.17
N ALA A 251 15.02 40.58 -15.87
CA ALA A 251 16.14 41.42 -16.28
C ALA A 251 15.94 41.94 -17.68
#